data_113ea1f4e0c2155c071bb9bc2444690b
#
_entry.id   113ea1f4e0c2155c071bb9bc2444690b
#
_cell.length_a   1.000
_cell.length_b   1.000
_cell.length_c   1.000
_cell.angle_alpha   90.00
_cell.angle_beta   90.00
_cell.angle_gamma   90.00
#
_symmetry.space_group_name_H-M   'P 1'
#
loop_
_entity.id
_entity.type
_entity.pdbx_description
1 polymer ?
#
loop_
_entity_poly.entity_id
_entity_poly.type
_entity_poly.pdbx_seq_one_letter_code
_entity_poly.pdbx_strand_id
1 'polypeptide(L)'
;NATQRAEIWRRVFPRDTPTEHIDVNRLAKLNMTGGNIHNTALYAAFLAAESDNKVNMSHILRAVRAEYAKMEQPLTEAEIGGWL
;
A
#
# COMPACT_ATOMS: atom_id res chain seq x y z
N ASN A 1 -1.24 12.79 -9.26
CA ASN A 1 -0.62 13.55 -8.18
C ASN A 1 -0.94 12.95 -6.80
N ALA A 2 -0.35 13.50 -5.77
CA ALA A 2 -0.51 12.94 -4.42
C ALA A 2 -1.97 12.99 -3.93
N THR A 3 -2.70 14.05 -4.25
CA THR A 3 -4.10 14.16 -3.85
C THR A 3 -4.96 13.07 -4.51
N GLN A 4 -4.74 12.83 -5.78
CA GLN A 4 -5.45 11.76 -6.50
C GLN A 4 -5.06 10.39 -5.97
N ARG A 5 -3.78 10.16 -5.69
CA ARG A 5 -3.33 8.89 -5.11
C ARG A 5 -3.95 8.63 -3.74
N ALA A 6 -4.04 9.68 -2.91
CA ALA A 6 -4.68 9.55 -1.60
C ALA A 6 -6.13 9.09 -1.72
N GLU A 7 -6.87 9.64 -2.69
CA GLU A 7 -8.25 9.24 -2.92
C GLU A 7 -8.36 7.77 -3.31
N ILE A 8 -7.45 7.30 -4.18
CA ILE A 8 -7.43 5.89 -4.58
C ILE A 8 -7.16 5.01 -3.36
N TRP A 9 -6.18 5.37 -2.53
CA TRP A 9 -5.86 4.59 -1.33
C TRP A 9 -7.02 4.52 -0.35
N ARG A 10 -7.81 5.59 -0.22
CA ARG A 10 -8.97 5.60 0.69
C ARG A 10 -10.05 4.62 0.25
N ARG A 11 -10.12 4.31 -1.05
CA ARG A 11 -11.20 3.49 -1.62
C ARG A 11 -10.76 2.11 -2.07
N VAL A 12 -9.46 1.83 -2.07
CA VAL A 12 -8.94 0.64 -2.72
C VAL A 12 -9.29 -0.65 -2.00
N PHE A 13 -9.42 -0.62 -0.66
CA PHE A 13 -9.79 -1.81 0.09
C PHE A 13 -11.31 -2.00 0.09
N PRO A 14 -11.80 -3.24 -0.19
CA PRO A 14 -13.24 -3.52 -0.08
C PRO A 14 -13.75 -3.22 1.33
N ARG A 15 -15.04 -2.91 1.43
CA ARG A 15 -15.66 -2.57 2.70
C ARG A 15 -15.51 -3.64 3.76
N ASP A 16 -15.52 -4.91 3.35
CA ASP A 16 -15.43 -6.05 4.26
C ASP A 16 -13.99 -6.46 4.55
N THR A 17 -13.01 -5.77 3.97
CA THR A 17 -11.61 -6.01 4.27
C THR A 17 -11.22 -5.20 5.51
N PRO A 18 -10.93 -5.85 6.64
CA PRO A 18 -10.56 -5.09 7.84
C PRO A 18 -9.18 -4.46 7.69
N THR A 19 -9.08 -3.19 8.07
CA THR A 19 -7.82 -2.44 8.05
C THR A 19 -7.55 -1.84 9.41
N GLU A 20 -6.28 -1.52 9.70
CA GLU A 20 -5.87 -0.97 10.99
C GLU A 20 -4.74 0.03 10.80
N HIS A 21 -4.96 1.25 11.28
CA HIS A 21 -3.93 2.30 11.29
C HIS A 21 -3.30 2.59 9.92
N ILE A 22 -4.13 2.68 8.90
CA ILE A 22 -3.66 2.98 7.55
C ILE A 22 -3.39 4.49 7.43
N ASP A 23 -2.15 4.83 7.09
CA ASP A 23 -1.73 6.23 6.92
C ASP A 23 -1.74 6.59 5.44
N VAL A 24 -2.87 7.11 4.97
CA VAL A 24 -3.07 7.45 3.57
C VAL A 24 -2.10 8.53 3.10
N ASN A 25 -1.74 9.46 3.97
CA ASN A 25 -0.81 10.54 3.60
C ASN A 25 0.57 9.99 3.25
N ARG A 26 1.05 8.99 3.99
CA ARG A 26 2.31 8.34 3.68
C ARG A 26 2.22 7.55 2.39
N LEU A 27 1.12 6.81 2.20
CA LEU A 27 0.91 6.03 0.99
C LEU A 27 0.85 6.90 -0.26
N ALA A 28 0.26 8.09 -0.14
CA ALA A 28 0.15 9.01 -1.27
C ALA A 28 1.49 9.53 -1.78
N LYS A 29 2.54 9.43 -0.97
CA LYS A 29 3.89 9.84 -1.40
C LYS A 29 4.53 8.84 -2.33
N LEU A 30 4.03 7.61 -2.39
CA LEU A 30 4.57 6.58 -3.27
C LEU A 30 4.23 6.91 -4.71
N ASN A 31 5.21 6.82 -5.59
CA ASN A 31 5.03 7.12 -7.00
C ASN A 31 4.43 5.91 -7.73
N MET A 32 3.12 5.76 -7.61
CA MET A 32 2.40 4.60 -8.15
C MET A 32 1.21 5.05 -8.98
N THR A 33 0.90 4.28 -10.02
CA THR A 33 -0.34 4.47 -10.78
C THR A 33 -1.51 3.86 -10.02
N GLY A 34 -2.75 4.17 -10.46
CA GLY A 34 -3.94 3.54 -9.88
C GLY A 34 -3.89 2.02 -9.97
N GLY A 35 -3.40 1.49 -11.09
CA GLY A 35 -3.25 0.04 -11.26
C GLY A 35 -2.24 -0.55 -10.28
N ASN A 36 -1.11 0.12 -10.07
CA ASN A 36 -0.11 -0.33 -9.10
C ASN A 36 -0.68 -0.31 -7.69
N ILE A 37 -1.43 0.72 -7.34
CA ILE A 37 -2.06 0.83 -6.02
C ILE A 37 -3.05 -0.32 -5.82
N HIS A 38 -3.85 -0.61 -6.83
CA HIS A 38 -4.82 -1.71 -6.77
C HIS A 38 -4.12 -3.06 -6.54
N ASN A 39 -3.07 -3.33 -7.30
CA ASN A 39 -2.30 -4.58 -7.15
C ASN A 39 -1.68 -4.67 -5.77
N THR A 40 -1.14 -3.57 -5.27
CA THR A 40 -0.53 -3.51 -3.95
C THR A 40 -1.56 -3.83 -2.86
N ALA A 41 -2.75 -3.23 -2.96
CA ALA A 41 -3.80 -3.45 -1.98
C ALA A 41 -4.28 -4.91 -1.97
N LEU A 42 -4.42 -5.51 -3.15
CA LEU A 42 -4.80 -6.93 -3.25
C LEU A 42 -3.77 -7.84 -2.57
N TYR A 43 -2.50 -7.58 -2.83
CA TYR A 43 -1.44 -8.40 -2.24
C TYR A 43 -1.34 -8.19 -0.72
N ALA A 44 -1.49 -6.94 -0.27
CA ALA A 44 -1.50 -6.66 1.17
C ALA A 44 -2.66 -7.38 1.87
N ALA A 45 -3.84 -7.37 1.25
CA ALA A 45 -4.99 -8.07 1.79
C ALA A 45 -4.74 -9.58 1.87
N PHE A 46 -4.11 -10.15 0.84
CA PHE A 46 -3.73 -11.56 0.84
C PHE A 46 -2.77 -11.88 1.99
N LEU A 47 -1.73 -11.07 2.16
CA LEU A 47 -0.76 -11.27 3.24
C LEU A 47 -1.43 -11.21 4.62
N ALA A 48 -2.32 -10.26 4.81
CA ALA A 48 -3.03 -10.12 6.08
C ALA A 48 -3.94 -11.33 6.34
N ALA A 49 -4.63 -11.80 5.32
CA ALA A 49 -5.51 -12.96 5.44
C ALA A 49 -4.74 -14.23 5.80
N GLU A 50 -3.54 -14.39 5.23
CA GLU A 50 -2.70 -15.55 5.55
C GLU A 50 -2.32 -15.61 7.03
N SER A 51 -2.14 -14.46 7.66
CA SER A 51 -1.78 -14.39 9.08
C SER A 51 -2.99 -14.12 9.98
N ASP A 52 -4.20 -14.16 9.42
CA ASP A 52 -5.46 -13.91 10.14
C ASP A 52 -5.44 -12.55 10.87
N ASN A 53 -4.94 -11.54 10.19
CA ASN A 53 -4.80 -10.19 10.73
C ASN A 53 -5.53 -9.17 9.88
N LYS A 54 -5.76 -7.98 10.47
CA LYS A 54 -6.21 -6.83 9.71
C LYS A 54 -5.06 -6.30 8.86
N VAL A 55 -5.39 -5.71 7.71
CA VAL A 55 -4.37 -5.08 6.87
C VAL A 55 -3.80 -3.88 7.62
N ASN A 56 -2.48 -3.82 7.76
CA ASN A 56 -1.80 -2.69 8.37
C ASN A 56 -0.64 -2.23 7.49
N MET A 57 0.07 -1.19 7.92
CA MET A 57 1.16 -0.62 7.13
C MET A 57 2.29 -1.61 6.85
N SER A 58 2.51 -2.58 7.73
CA SER A 58 3.53 -3.61 7.53
C SER A 58 3.20 -4.48 6.31
N HIS A 59 1.95 -4.92 6.19
CA HIS A 59 1.49 -5.69 5.03
C HIS A 59 1.63 -4.87 3.75
N ILE A 60 1.24 -3.60 3.82
CA ILE A 60 1.30 -2.71 2.67
C ILE A 60 2.75 -2.48 2.25
N LEU A 61 3.66 -2.29 3.20
CA LEU A 61 5.08 -2.10 2.87
C LEU A 61 5.64 -3.32 2.12
N ARG A 62 5.33 -4.53 2.58
CA ARG A 62 5.76 -5.76 1.89
C ARG A 62 5.20 -5.81 0.46
N ALA A 63 3.93 -5.45 0.31
CA ALA A 63 3.29 -5.43 -1.00
C ALA A 63 3.89 -4.35 -1.91
N VAL A 64 4.20 -3.18 -1.36
CA VAL A 64 4.84 -2.09 -2.10
C VAL A 64 6.22 -2.52 -2.61
N ARG A 65 7.02 -3.17 -1.76
CA ARG A 65 8.33 -3.67 -2.17
C ARG A 65 8.21 -4.64 -3.34
N ALA A 66 7.23 -5.54 -3.29
CA ALA A 66 7.00 -6.48 -4.37
C ALA A 66 6.58 -5.78 -5.67
N GLU A 67 5.71 -4.78 -5.56
CA GLU A 67 5.23 -4.05 -6.74
C GLU A 67 6.35 -3.21 -7.37
N TYR A 68 7.17 -2.54 -6.54
CA TYR A 68 8.30 -1.78 -7.05
C TYR A 68 9.33 -2.70 -7.73
N ALA A 69 9.54 -3.90 -7.17
CA ALA A 69 10.43 -4.88 -7.80
C ALA A 69 9.94 -5.28 -9.20
N LYS A 70 8.62 -5.47 -9.35
CA LYS A 70 8.03 -5.78 -10.66
C LYS A 70 8.25 -4.65 -11.66
N MET A 71 8.20 -3.41 -11.19
CA MET A 71 8.40 -2.24 -12.05
C MET A 71 9.89 -1.94 -12.29
N GLU A 72 10.77 -2.67 -11.64
CA GLU A 72 12.22 -2.44 -11.70
C GLU A 72 12.59 -1.03 -11.27
N GLN A 73 11.88 -0.50 -10.26
CA GLN A 73 12.13 0.82 -9.70
C GLN A 73 12.64 0.72 -8.27
N PRO A 74 13.61 1.59 -7.89
CA PRO A 74 14.08 1.59 -6.51
C PRO A 74 13.06 2.23 -5.58
N LEU A 75 12.92 1.67 -4.39
CA LEU A 75 12.09 2.23 -3.34
C LEU A 75 13.02 3.00 -2.40
N THR A 76 12.84 4.31 -2.34
CA THR A 76 13.79 5.19 -1.64
C THR A 76 13.40 5.43 -0.18
N GLU A 77 14.38 5.81 0.63
CA GLU A 77 14.14 6.21 2.00
C GLU A 77 13.19 7.40 2.10
N ALA A 78 13.25 8.32 1.12
CA ALA A 78 12.34 9.46 1.10
C ALA A 78 10.88 9.02 1.01
N GLU A 79 10.62 7.90 0.36
CA GLU A 79 9.27 7.38 0.18
C GLU A 79 8.78 6.59 1.40
N ILE A 80 9.64 5.84 2.05
CA ILE A 80 9.23 4.92 3.12
C ILE A 80 9.85 5.22 4.50
N GLY A 81 10.68 6.24 4.60
CA GLY A 81 11.30 6.58 5.88
C GLY A 81 10.26 6.85 6.95
N GLY A 82 10.42 6.25 8.11
CA GLY A 82 9.53 6.44 9.24
C GLY A 82 8.26 5.59 9.24
N TRP A 83 8.11 4.66 8.30
CA TRP A 83 6.92 3.80 8.27
C TRP A 83 6.87 2.80 9.41
N LEU A 84 8.00 2.24 9.77
CA LEU A 84 8.06 1.17 10.79
C LEU A 84 9.05 1.48 11.89
#